data_a0f152498473fb7e92a1a424aad69a69
#
_entry.id   a0f152498473fb7e92a1a424aad69a69
#
_cell.length_a   1.000
_cell.length_b   1.000
_cell.length_c   1.000
_cell.angle_alpha   90.00
_cell.angle_beta   90.00
_cell.angle_gamma   90.00
#
_symmetry.space_group_name_H-M   'P 1'
#
loop_
_entity.id
_entity.type
_entity.pdbx_description
1 polymer ?
#
loop_
_entity_poly.entity_id
_entity_poly.type
_entity_poly.pdbx_seq_one_letter_code
_entity_poly.pdbx_strand_id
1 'polypeptide(L)'
;DYYFANGGAMRTGWILEPEGWYYADGSGALANGWRYVNGAWYYLDGSNTEHPYLMLNNTKKTIAGCDYYFANGGAMRTGWILEPEGWYYAREYGTIKGWLYLGNLWYYLDGNNEEYPGLMVSGQDKVIAGEKYSFNPNGDMRAGWYMSNSGEWYYYDNYSGQICSGWKYVNNNWYYLDPQDNNKMIPGGWKKFDNGYYLFNSDGSMVTNWSYVNGNWYYFSSDGLMRTGWQWIGNKWYYFYYENDSHGGVYGAMARATSIDGWQLQTDGSMLTDKQAEMSQMAQAYNSNTNYLILVDRAACKVAVYAGRFGAWNNIMYWDCAPGKSSTPTVSGTFTVQGKGYYFDSGSARCYWYTQFYGNYLFHSVLYSKYNGSLMDGRVGIPLSHGCVRLQIDNAKWIYDNIPSSYLLILTYKKKSLSYFL
;
A
#
# COMPACT_ATOMS: atom_id res chain seq x y z
N ASP A 1 66.18 -24.42 -6.92
CA ASP A 1 66.62 -24.82 -5.56
C ASP A 1 65.86 -26.09 -5.16
N TYR A 2 66.54 -26.98 -4.44
CA TYR A 2 66.04 -28.28 -3.95
C TYR A 2 66.34 -28.39 -2.46
N TYR A 3 65.42 -29.00 -1.72
CA TYR A 3 65.62 -29.29 -0.29
C TYR A 3 65.90 -30.77 -0.05
N PHE A 4 66.88 -31.01 0.77
CA PHE A 4 67.26 -32.38 1.17
C PHE A 4 67.21 -32.54 2.69
N ALA A 5 66.68 -33.64 3.17
CA ALA A 5 66.75 -34.02 4.59
C ALA A 5 68.16 -34.32 5.03
N ASN A 6 68.43 -34.31 6.36
CA ASN A 6 69.77 -34.62 6.93
C ASN A 6 70.40 -35.94 6.50
N GLY A 7 69.59 -36.88 5.94
CA GLY A 7 70.04 -38.11 5.37
C GLY A 7 70.20 -38.14 3.84
N GLY A 8 70.17 -36.93 3.19
CA GLY A 8 70.34 -36.81 1.74
C GLY A 8 69.06 -37.11 0.92
N ALA A 9 67.96 -37.49 1.55
CA ALA A 9 66.70 -37.75 0.84
C ALA A 9 66.08 -36.40 0.41
N MET A 10 65.62 -36.30 -0.85
CA MET A 10 64.92 -35.14 -1.39
C MET A 10 63.55 -34.95 -0.68
N ARG A 11 63.26 -33.73 -0.23
CA ARG A 11 61.97 -33.41 0.41
C ARG A 11 60.99 -32.90 -0.64
N THR A 12 59.72 -33.32 -0.49
CA THR A 12 58.60 -32.88 -1.31
C THR A 12 57.44 -32.44 -0.40
N GLY A 13 56.54 -31.64 -0.93
CA GLY A 13 55.43 -31.07 -0.14
C GLY A 13 55.83 -29.92 0.74
N TRP A 14 55.16 -29.70 1.84
CA TRP A 14 55.43 -28.63 2.79
C TRP A 14 56.71 -28.87 3.58
N ILE A 15 57.56 -27.86 3.65
CA ILE A 15 58.84 -27.86 4.34
C ILE A 15 58.88 -26.67 5.31
N LEU A 16 59.00 -26.95 6.60
CA LEU A 16 59.16 -25.95 7.64
C LEU A 16 60.65 -25.74 7.94
N GLU A 17 61.05 -24.46 7.83
CA GLU A 17 62.37 -23.95 8.23
C GLU A 17 62.20 -22.86 9.30
N PRO A 18 63.29 -22.41 9.97
CA PRO A 18 63.19 -21.40 11.03
C PRO A 18 62.47 -20.11 10.61
N GLU A 19 62.65 -19.67 9.37
CA GLU A 19 62.05 -18.48 8.78
C GLU A 19 60.60 -18.67 8.32
N GLY A 20 60.15 -19.93 8.13
CA GLY A 20 58.76 -20.26 7.76
C GLY A 20 58.62 -21.44 6.80
N TRP A 21 57.49 -21.45 6.05
CA TRP A 21 57.13 -22.57 5.20
C TRP A 21 57.56 -22.38 3.74
N TYR A 22 58.04 -23.46 3.14
CA TYR A 22 58.29 -23.61 1.71
C TYR A 22 57.48 -24.80 1.17
N TYR A 23 57.35 -24.87 -0.14
CA TYR A 23 56.70 -26.01 -0.79
C TYR A 23 57.57 -26.51 -1.93
N ALA A 24 57.91 -27.78 -1.89
CA ALA A 24 58.58 -28.46 -2.98
C ALA A 24 57.62 -29.34 -3.77
N ASP A 25 57.68 -29.28 -5.07
CA ASP A 25 56.86 -30.11 -5.96
C ASP A 25 57.34 -31.59 -5.94
N GLY A 26 56.66 -32.46 -6.74
CA GLY A 26 57.03 -33.89 -6.81
C GLY A 26 58.40 -34.17 -7.36
N SER A 27 59.07 -33.24 -8.00
CA SER A 27 60.45 -33.29 -8.46
C SER A 27 61.47 -32.81 -7.40
N GLY A 28 60.96 -32.29 -6.25
CA GLY A 28 61.76 -31.73 -5.19
C GLY A 28 62.17 -30.23 -5.44
N ALA A 29 61.73 -29.67 -6.54
CA ALA A 29 62.01 -28.24 -6.83
C ALA A 29 61.11 -27.35 -6.00
N LEU A 30 61.68 -26.25 -5.40
CA LEU A 30 60.88 -25.24 -4.70
C LEU A 30 59.91 -24.57 -5.61
N ALA A 31 58.64 -24.54 -5.20
CA ALA A 31 57.59 -23.87 -5.90
C ALA A 31 57.74 -22.35 -5.83
N ASN A 32 57.44 -21.70 -6.93
CA ASN A 32 57.32 -20.24 -7.04
C ASN A 32 55.92 -19.84 -7.48
N GLY A 33 55.35 -18.81 -6.86
CA GLY A 33 54.01 -18.34 -7.20
C GLY A 33 52.89 -19.16 -6.56
N TRP A 34 51.74 -19.15 -7.20
CA TRP A 34 50.53 -19.76 -6.68
C TRP A 34 50.61 -21.27 -6.62
N ARG A 35 50.12 -21.83 -5.51
CA ARG A 35 49.95 -23.30 -5.32
C ARG A 35 48.62 -23.60 -4.64
N TYR A 36 47.86 -24.50 -5.22
CA TYR A 36 46.63 -25.03 -4.62
C TYR A 36 46.91 -26.34 -3.93
N VAL A 37 46.77 -26.38 -2.61
CA VAL A 37 47.08 -27.54 -1.79
C VAL A 37 45.98 -27.75 -0.76
N ASN A 38 45.46 -28.99 -0.67
CA ASN A 38 44.43 -29.37 0.31
C ASN A 38 43.22 -28.38 0.40
N GLY A 39 42.72 -27.87 -0.73
CA GLY A 39 41.54 -27.04 -0.77
C GLY A 39 41.81 -25.52 -0.56
N ALA A 40 43.06 -25.09 -0.44
CA ALA A 40 43.43 -23.70 -0.26
C ALA A 40 44.53 -23.25 -1.23
N TRP A 41 44.51 -21.98 -1.58
CA TRP A 41 45.58 -21.33 -2.33
C TRP A 41 46.63 -20.72 -1.41
N TYR A 42 47.90 -20.91 -1.79
CA TYR A 42 49.08 -20.37 -1.13
C TYR A 42 49.96 -19.63 -2.15
N TYR A 43 50.78 -18.72 -1.71
CA TYR A 43 51.71 -18.03 -2.58
C TYR A 43 53.15 -18.18 -2.02
N LEU A 44 54.04 -18.71 -2.83
CA LEU A 44 55.47 -18.88 -2.55
C LEU A 44 56.18 -17.72 -3.25
N ASP A 45 56.71 -16.78 -2.46
CA ASP A 45 57.22 -15.49 -2.97
C ASP A 45 58.67 -15.60 -3.46
N GLY A 46 58.83 -15.90 -4.74
CA GLY A 46 60.16 -15.94 -5.38
C GLY A 46 60.78 -14.55 -5.53
N SER A 47 60.05 -13.45 -5.27
CA SER A 47 60.60 -12.07 -5.27
C SER A 47 61.13 -11.65 -3.90
N ASN A 48 60.97 -12.46 -2.86
CA ASN A 48 61.51 -12.21 -1.56
C ASN A 48 63.08 -12.33 -1.66
N THR A 49 63.76 -11.25 -1.37
CA THR A 49 65.23 -11.18 -1.52
C THR A 49 65.98 -11.83 -0.38
N GLU A 50 65.40 -11.92 0.81
CA GLU A 50 66.00 -12.48 1.99
C GLU A 50 65.78 -13.97 2.06
N HIS A 51 64.54 -14.40 1.80
CA HIS A 51 64.10 -15.80 1.81
C HIS A 51 63.29 -16.12 0.53
N PRO A 52 63.94 -16.32 -0.61
CA PRO A 52 63.26 -16.65 -1.88
C PRO A 52 62.38 -17.89 -1.74
N TYR A 53 61.12 -17.83 -2.31
CA TYR A 53 60.12 -18.89 -2.25
C TYR A 53 59.49 -19.15 -0.87
N LEU A 54 59.71 -18.24 0.11
CA LEU A 54 59.02 -18.32 1.39
C LEU A 54 57.51 -18.11 1.18
N MET A 55 56.72 -18.94 1.83
CA MET A 55 55.27 -18.81 1.80
C MET A 55 54.79 -17.53 2.48
N LEU A 56 53.95 -16.75 1.80
CA LEU A 56 53.28 -15.59 2.42
C LEU A 56 52.38 -16.02 3.56
N ASN A 57 52.53 -15.44 4.74
CA ASN A 57 51.82 -15.81 5.95
C ASN A 57 51.39 -14.57 6.72
N ASN A 58 50.12 -14.50 7.14
CA ASN A 58 49.54 -13.41 7.90
C ASN A 58 49.92 -12.00 7.36
N THR A 59 49.76 -11.81 6.06
CA THR A 59 50.20 -10.61 5.36
C THR A 59 49.28 -10.27 4.17
N LYS A 60 49.40 -9.00 3.74
CA LYS A 60 48.85 -8.53 2.47
C LYS A 60 50.00 -8.44 1.44
N LYS A 61 49.76 -8.85 0.22
CA LYS A 61 50.72 -8.72 -0.90
C LYS A 61 49.99 -8.30 -2.17
N THR A 62 50.52 -7.31 -2.88
CA THR A 62 50.07 -6.99 -4.23
C THR A 62 50.78 -7.93 -5.21
N ILE A 63 50.03 -8.71 -5.97
CA ILE A 63 50.52 -9.69 -6.95
C ILE A 63 49.84 -9.36 -8.29
N ALA A 64 50.65 -9.10 -9.31
CA ALA A 64 50.15 -8.71 -10.65
C ALA A 64 49.10 -7.59 -10.62
N GLY A 65 49.27 -6.58 -9.73
CA GLY A 65 48.40 -5.40 -9.61
C GLY A 65 47.12 -5.63 -8.78
N CYS A 66 46.92 -6.81 -8.25
CA CYS A 66 45.77 -7.15 -7.37
C CYS A 66 46.30 -7.40 -5.94
N ASP A 67 45.55 -6.95 -4.95
CA ASP A 67 45.86 -7.19 -3.55
C ASP A 67 45.25 -8.50 -3.07
N TYR A 68 46.08 -9.31 -2.41
CA TYR A 68 45.72 -10.57 -1.80
C TYR A 68 46.04 -10.57 -0.31
N TYR A 69 45.20 -11.21 0.47
CA TYR A 69 45.40 -11.37 1.91
C TYR A 69 45.63 -12.83 2.23
N PHE A 70 46.58 -13.09 3.10
CA PHE A 70 46.96 -14.45 3.54
C PHE A 70 46.71 -14.58 5.04
N ALA A 71 45.99 -15.64 5.44
CA ALA A 71 45.69 -15.94 6.83
C ALA A 71 46.97 -16.38 7.60
N ASN A 72 46.86 -16.47 8.92
CA ASN A 72 47.85 -17.20 9.70
C ASN A 72 47.78 -18.67 9.27
N GLY A 73 48.90 -19.20 8.82
CA GLY A 73 49.01 -20.50 8.13
C GLY A 73 49.10 -20.39 6.60
N GLY A 74 49.13 -19.20 6.04
CA GLY A 74 49.46 -18.89 4.64
C GLY A 74 48.35 -19.10 3.64
N ALA A 75 47.16 -19.59 4.03
CA ALA A 75 46.01 -19.75 3.13
C ALA A 75 45.49 -18.38 2.65
N MET A 76 45.27 -18.26 1.33
CA MET A 76 44.66 -17.05 0.74
C MET A 76 43.26 -16.87 1.30
N ARG A 77 42.92 -15.64 1.75
CA ARG A 77 41.61 -15.26 2.26
C ARG A 77 40.71 -14.81 1.12
N THR A 78 39.45 -15.25 1.15
CA THR A 78 38.39 -14.82 0.24
C THR A 78 37.14 -14.43 1.04
N GLY A 79 36.17 -13.75 0.41
CA GLY A 79 35.01 -13.21 1.08
C GLY A 79 35.31 -11.91 1.81
N TRP A 80 34.58 -11.62 2.87
CA TRP A 80 34.81 -10.46 3.71
C TRP A 80 36.07 -10.58 4.55
N ILE A 81 36.91 -9.58 4.52
CA ILE A 81 38.19 -9.51 5.22
C ILE A 81 38.20 -8.27 6.09
N LEU A 82 38.27 -8.44 7.41
CA LEU A 82 38.44 -7.34 8.35
C LEU A 82 39.93 -7.13 8.63
N GLU A 83 40.37 -5.89 8.41
CA GLU A 83 41.67 -5.35 8.77
C GLU A 83 41.47 -4.19 9.74
N PRO A 84 42.55 -3.66 10.37
CA PRO A 84 42.45 -2.56 11.36
C PRO A 84 41.71 -1.32 10.85
N GLU A 85 41.87 -0.98 9.58
CA GLU A 85 41.22 0.16 8.92
C GLU A 85 39.80 -0.08 8.49
N GLY A 86 39.35 -1.35 8.38
CA GLY A 86 37.98 -1.73 8.04
C GLY A 86 37.85 -2.95 7.14
N TRP A 87 36.73 -3.05 6.43
CA TRP A 87 36.39 -4.22 5.66
C TRP A 87 36.84 -4.13 4.20
N TYR A 88 37.32 -5.26 3.67
CA TYR A 88 37.58 -5.53 2.26
C TYR A 88 36.79 -6.75 1.81
N TYR A 89 36.64 -6.90 0.50
CA TYR A 89 36.08 -8.13 -0.06
C TYR A 89 37.01 -8.67 -1.14
N ALA A 90 37.40 -9.94 -1.02
CA ALA A 90 38.28 -10.62 -1.97
C ALA A 90 37.60 -11.83 -2.62
N ARG A 91 37.98 -12.08 -3.85
CA ARG A 91 37.68 -13.29 -4.59
C ARG A 91 39.00 -14.03 -4.93
N GLU A 92 38.89 -15.10 -5.69
CA GLU A 92 40.06 -15.91 -6.09
C GLU A 92 41.12 -15.09 -6.87
N TYR A 93 40.70 -13.99 -7.49
CA TYR A 93 41.58 -13.09 -8.25
C TYR A 93 41.95 -11.80 -7.50
N GLY A 94 41.81 -11.77 -6.19
CA GLY A 94 42.17 -10.65 -5.31
C GLY A 94 41.01 -9.81 -4.86
N THR A 95 41.34 -8.64 -4.28
CA THR A 95 40.34 -7.71 -3.74
C THR A 95 39.49 -7.09 -4.83
N ILE A 96 38.18 -6.99 -4.54
CA ILE A 96 37.22 -6.28 -5.37
C ILE A 96 37.39 -4.77 -5.15
N LYS A 97 37.25 -4.00 -6.23
CA LYS A 97 37.17 -2.53 -6.22
C LYS A 97 35.93 -2.12 -7.01
N GLY A 98 35.17 -1.13 -6.51
CA GLY A 98 33.91 -0.71 -7.10
C GLY A 98 32.71 -1.36 -6.45
N TRP A 99 31.62 -1.46 -7.21
CA TRP A 99 30.35 -1.98 -6.72
C TRP A 99 30.36 -3.52 -6.53
N LEU A 100 29.86 -3.97 -5.39
CA LEU A 100 29.67 -5.36 -5.05
C LEU A 100 28.21 -5.63 -4.66
N TYR A 101 27.53 -6.49 -5.39
CA TYR A 101 26.21 -7.00 -5.04
C TYR A 101 26.33 -8.36 -4.35
N LEU A 102 25.90 -8.45 -3.09
CA LEU A 102 26.01 -9.66 -2.29
C LEU A 102 24.84 -9.74 -1.29
N GLY A 103 24.17 -10.87 -1.23
CA GLY A 103 23.05 -11.09 -0.30
C GLY A 103 21.90 -10.09 -0.48
N ASN A 104 21.58 -9.72 -1.72
CA ASN A 104 20.57 -8.70 -2.09
C ASN A 104 20.90 -7.27 -1.62
N LEU A 105 22.13 -6.99 -1.26
CA LEU A 105 22.61 -5.67 -0.84
C LEU A 105 23.76 -5.22 -1.73
N TRP A 106 23.84 -3.91 -1.95
CA TRP A 106 24.94 -3.28 -2.65
C TRP A 106 25.96 -2.72 -1.66
N TYR A 107 27.23 -2.94 -1.95
CA TYR A 107 28.38 -2.39 -1.23
C TYR A 107 29.28 -1.68 -2.21
N TYR A 108 30.06 -0.74 -1.74
CA TYR A 108 31.10 -0.08 -2.55
C TYR A 108 32.47 -0.22 -1.89
N LEU A 109 33.37 -0.87 -2.61
CA LEU A 109 34.79 -1.04 -2.25
C LEU A 109 35.57 0.07 -2.96
N ASP A 110 35.99 1.11 -2.21
CA ASP A 110 36.53 2.34 -2.80
C ASP A 110 37.92 2.15 -3.37
N GLY A 111 37.98 1.85 -4.65
CA GLY A 111 39.25 1.71 -5.37
C GLY A 111 40.04 3.00 -5.50
N ASN A 112 39.41 4.17 -5.29
CA ASN A 112 40.01 5.49 -5.35
C ASN A 112 40.43 6.05 -3.97
N ASN A 113 40.27 5.27 -2.91
CA ASN A 113 40.82 5.62 -1.61
C ASN A 113 42.34 5.59 -1.70
N GLU A 114 43.01 6.75 -1.48
CA GLU A 114 44.45 6.87 -1.66
C GLU A 114 45.26 6.09 -0.62
N GLU A 115 44.76 6.01 0.62
CA GLU A 115 45.42 5.34 1.72
C GLU A 115 45.14 3.85 1.77
N TYR A 116 43.85 3.52 1.55
CA TYR A 116 43.35 2.15 1.67
C TYR A 116 42.51 1.74 0.44
N PRO A 117 43.13 1.51 -0.73
CA PRO A 117 42.40 1.18 -1.96
C PRO A 117 41.58 -0.13 -1.82
N GLY A 118 40.29 -0.04 -2.09
CA GLY A 118 39.37 -1.17 -1.93
C GLY A 118 38.73 -1.29 -0.54
N LEU A 119 38.95 -0.31 0.35
CA LEU A 119 38.24 -0.26 1.63
C LEU A 119 36.74 -0.05 1.39
N MET A 120 35.90 -0.81 2.11
CA MET A 120 34.46 -0.69 2.05
C MET A 120 33.98 0.67 2.60
N VAL A 121 33.19 1.39 1.84
CA VAL A 121 32.51 2.60 2.32
C VAL A 121 31.41 2.20 3.30
N SER A 122 31.42 2.80 4.50
CA SER A 122 30.44 2.52 5.54
C SER A 122 30.08 3.77 6.36
N GLY A 123 28.81 3.89 6.77
CA GLY A 123 28.31 4.92 7.69
C GLY A 123 28.43 6.35 7.17
N GLN A 124 28.61 6.56 5.87
CA GLN A 124 28.85 7.87 5.28
C GLN A 124 28.24 8.02 3.89
N ASP A 125 28.24 9.26 3.41
CA ASP A 125 27.91 9.56 2.02
C ASP A 125 29.17 9.53 1.16
N LYS A 126 29.05 9.06 -0.09
CA LYS A 126 30.13 9.02 -1.07
C LYS A 126 29.64 9.45 -2.45
N VAL A 127 30.37 10.32 -3.11
CA VAL A 127 30.16 10.64 -4.53
C VAL A 127 30.89 9.60 -5.39
N ILE A 128 30.16 8.91 -6.25
CA ILE A 128 30.67 7.86 -7.13
C ILE A 128 30.20 8.18 -8.55
N ALA A 129 31.12 8.37 -9.46
CA ALA A 129 30.84 8.76 -10.85
C ALA A 129 29.92 10.00 -10.99
N GLY A 130 30.05 10.97 -10.06
CA GLY A 130 29.26 12.21 -10.04
C GLY A 130 27.94 12.13 -9.27
N GLU A 131 27.50 10.93 -8.86
CA GLU A 131 26.26 10.69 -8.13
C GLU A 131 26.52 10.43 -6.65
N LYS A 132 25.67 10.97 -5.78
CA LYS A 132 25.78 10.82 -4.32
C LYS A 132 25.04 9.60 -3.83
N TYR A 133 25.74 8.72 -3.13
CA TYR A 133 25.21 7.52 -2.47
C TYR A 133 25.40 7.62 -0.96
N SER A 134 24.52 7.00 -0.22
CA SER A 134 24.59 6.90 1.25
C SER A 134 24.75 5.44 1.66
N PHE A 135 25.63 5.19 2.62
CA PHE A 135 25.89 3.83 3.11
C PHE A 135 25.55 3.72 4.60
N ASN A 136 24.98 2.58 4.99
CA ASN A 136 24.72 2.24 6.38
C ASN A 136 26.01 1.95 7.14
N PRO A 137 26.00 1.94 8.48
CA PRO A 137 27.19 1.61 9.27
C PRO A 137 27.80 0.24 8.98
N ASN A 138 27.00 -0.73 8.53
CA ASN A 138 27.45 -2.05 8.11
C ASN A 138 27.93 -2.11 6.64
N GLY A 139 27.94 -0.97 5.94
CA GLY A 139 28.50 -0.81 4.61
C GLY A 139 27.55 -1.05 3.44
N ASP A 140 26.33 -1.52 3.66
CA ASP A 140 25.37 -1.63 2.58
C ASP A 140 24.85 -0.25 2.14
N MET A 141 24.63 -0.10 0.84
CA MET A 141 24.01 1.09 0.24
C MET A 141 22.61 1.26 0.76
N ARG A 142 22.25 2.46 1.20
CA ARG A 142 20.87 2.76 1.61
C ARG A 142 19.92 2.60 0.43
N ALA A 143 18.83 1.85 0.66
CA ALA A 143 17.76 1.61 -0.28
C ALA A 143 16.44 1.52 0.48
N GLY A 144 15.33 1.98 -0.13
CA GLY A 144 14.04 2.03 0.53
C GLY A 144 13.95 3.07 1.66
N TRP A 145 13.11 2.79 2.65
CA TRP A 145 12.90 3.68 3.79
C TRP A 145 14.10 3.67 4.75
N TYR A 146 14.53 4.86 5.13
CA TYR A 146 15.59 5.07 6.12
C TYR A 146 15.15 6.10 7.15
N MET A 147 15.27 5.74 8.42
CA MET A 147 15.06 6.65 9.55
C MET A 147 16.41 7.16 10.07
N SER A 148 16.56 8.48 10.14
CA SER A 148 17.75 9.11 10.71
C SER A 148 17.80 8.93 12.23
N ASN A 149 18.95 9.23 12.83
CA ASN A 149 19.12 9.22 14.28
C ASN A 149 18.25 10.27 15.00
N SER A 150 17.81 11.30 14.29
CA SER A 150 16.90 12.35 14.78
C SER A 150 15.41 12.01 14.53
N GLY A 151 15.13 10.84 13.97
CA GLY A 151 13.75 10.35 13.79
C GLY A 151 13.07 10.80 12.51
N GLU A 152 13.79 11.45 11.59
CA GLU A 152 13.25 11.81 10.28
C GLU A 152 13.32 10.64 9.30
N TRP A 153 12.29 10.52 8.46
CA TRP A 153 12.25 9.52 7.42
C TRP A 153 12.67 10.05 6.06
N TYR A 154 13.42 9.23 5.34
CA TYR A 154 13.88 9.44 3.97
C TYR A 154 13.58 8.20 3.14
N TYR A 155 13.54 8.37 1.83
CA TYR A 155 13.40 7.22 0.92
C TYR A 155 14.53 7.26 -0.12
N TYR A 156 15.26 6.17 -0.20
CA TYR A 156 16.30 5.96 -1.20
C TYR A 156 15.78 5.02 -2.29
N ASP A 157 16.04 5.35 -3.54
CA ASP A 157 15.64 4.50 -4.66
C ASP A 157 16.32 3.13 -4.57
N ASN A 158 15.53 2.07 -4.71
CA ASN A 158 16.00 0.69 -4.48
C ASN A 158 17.05 0.22 -5.51
N TYR A 159 17.13 0.87 -6.67
CA TYR A 159 18.04 0.49 -7.74
C TYR A 159 19.24 1.44 -7.82
N SER A 160 18.98 2.74 -7.81
CA SER A 160 20.02 3.75 -7.92
C SER A 160 20.65 4.13 -6.60
N GLY A 161 20.04 3.83 -5.45
CA GLY A 161 20.50 4.24 -4.13
C GLY A 161 20.48 5.76 -3.88
N GLN A 162 19.87 6.51 -4.80
CA GLN A 162 19.75 7.96 -4.67
C GLN A 162 18.61 8.34 -3.76
N ILE A 163 18.77 9.43 -3.01
CA ILE A 163 17.69 9.97 -2.20
C ILE A 163 16.58 10.48 -3.10
N CYS A 164 15.34 10.01 -2.86
CA CYS A 164 14.17 10.45 -3.60
C CYS A 164 13.70 11.82 -3.11
N SER A 165 13.08 12.57 -4.02
CA SER A 165 12.55 13.91 -3.80
C SER A 165 11.16 14.04 -4.40
N GLY A 166 10.28 14.84 -3.79
CA GLY A 166 8.91 15.04 -4.26
C GLY A 166 7.99 13.84 -3.98
N TRP A 167 6.99 13.66 -4.82
CA TRP A 167 6.02 12.58 -4.68
C TRP A 167 6.63 11.21 -4.98
N LYS A 168 6.43 10.27 -4.06
CA LYS A 168 6.90 8.88 -4.20
C LYS A 168 5.79 7.88 -3.87
N TYR A 169 5.55 6.94 -4.78
CA TYR A 169 4.59 5.85 -4.59
C TYR A 169 5.31 4.60 -4.09
N VAL A 170 4.95 4.13 -2.90
CA VAL A 170 5.60 2.98 -2.24
C VAL A 170 4.53 2.14 -1.54
N ASN A 171 4.51 0.84 -1.78
CA ASN A 171 3.59 -0.12 -1.13
C ASN A 171 2.12 0.36 -1.15
N ASN A 172 1.63 0.75 -2.32
CA ASN A 172 0.27 1.24 -2.58
C ASN A 172 -0.12 2.56 -1.89
N ASN A 173 0.84 3.32 -1.37
CA ASN A 173 0.62 4.63 -0.78
C ASN A 173 1.51 5.68 -1.42
N TRP A 174 1.01 6.91 -1.49
CA TRP A 174 1.79 8.07 -1.86
C TRP A 174 2.39 8.73 -0.63
N TYR A 175 3.62 9.18 -0.76
CA TYR A 175 4.39 9.94 0.22
C TYR A 175 4.98 11.17 -0.44
N TYR A 176 5.31 12.19 0.34
CA TYR A 176 6.01 13.36 -0.18
C TYR A 176 7.33 13.56 0.57
N LEU A 177 8.42 13.54 -0.19
CA LEU A 177 9.78 13.80 0.26
C LEU A 177 10.08 15.28 -0.05
N ASP A 178 10.08 16.13 0.97
CA ASP A 178 10.09 17.58 0.80
C ASP A 178 11.46 18.10 0.32
N PRO A 179 11.60 18.54 -0.95
CA PRO A 179 12.85 19.03 -1.47
C PRO A 179 13.32 20.31 -0.78
N GLN A 180 12.43 21.06 -0.14
CA GLN A 180 12.76 22.26 0.61
C GLN A 180 13.24 21.97 2.04
N ASP A 181 12.99 20.74 2.53
CA ASP A 181 13.47 20.25 3.83
C ASP A 181 14.35 19.01 3.66
N ASN A 182 15.39 19.11 2.86
CA ASN A 182 16.40 18.07 2.63
C ASN A 182 15.83 16.70 2.23
N ASN A 183 14.71 16.67 1.53
CA ASN A 183 14.00 15.45 1.11
C ASN A 183 13.49 14.59 2.28
N LYS A 184 13.20 15.18 3.42
CA LYS A 184 12.50 14.50 4.50
C LYS A 184 11.08 14.13 4.07
N MET A 185 10.63 12.98 4.47
CA MET A 185 9.22 12.62 4.35
C MET A 185 8.37 13.56 5.22
N ILE A 186 7.31 14.13 4.65
CA ILE A 186 6.34 14.89 5.45
C ILE A 186 5.73 13.95 6.51
N PRO A 187 5.82 14.32 7.78
CA PRO A 187 5.09 13.61 8.84
C PRO A 187 3.59 13.86 8.69
N GLY A 188 2.78 13.13 9.45
CA GLY A 188 1.33 13.29 9.45
C GLY A 188 0.86 14.72 9.68
N GLY A 189 -0.28 15.06 9.08
CA GLY A 189 -0.92 16.37 9.21
C GLY A 189 -1.20 17.06 7.87
N TRP A 190 -1.63 18.30 7.97
CA TRP A 190 -1.99 19.11 6.81
C TRP A 190 -0.77 19.71 6.13
N LYS A 191 -0.73 19.66 4.79
CA LYS A 191 0.25 20.37 3.96
C LYS A 191 -0.45 21.10 2.82
N LYS A 192 -0.08 22.37 2.64
CA LYS A 192 -0.52 23.17 1.49
C LYS A 192 0.55 23.11 0.40
N PHE A 193 0.11 22.79 -0.81
CA PHE A 193 0.88 22.92 -2.04
C PHE A 193 0.23 23.99 -2.93
N ASP A 194 0.84 24.32 -4.05
CA ASP A 194 0.33 25.36 -4.96
C ASP A 194 -1.08 25.05 -5.49
N ASN A 195 -1.41 23.78 -5.68
CA ASN A 195 -2.69 23.31 -6.17
C ASN A 195 -3.75 23.07 -5.08
N GLY A 196 -3.40 23.22 -3.78
CA GLY A 196 -4.33 23.06 -2.67
C GLY A 196 -3.79 22.31 -1.46
N TYR A 197 -4.70 21.83 -0.63
CA TYR A 197 -4.38 21.14 0.61
C TYR A 197 -4.42 19.62 0.46
N TYR A 198 -3.47 18.99 1.12
CA TYR A 198 -3.35 17.55 1.30
C TYR A 198 -3.30 17.20 2.79
N LEU A 199 -3.66 15.99 3.11
CA LEU A 199 -3.55 15.44 4.45
C LEU A 199 -2.68 14.18 4.39
N PHE A 200 -1.81 14.05 5.38
CA PHE A 200 -0.98 12.85 5.55
C PHE A 200 -1.31 12.16 6.86
N ASN A 201 -1.36 10.84 6.87
CA ASN A 201 -1.46 10.01 8.06
C ASN A 201 -0.19 10.12 8.92
N SER A 202 -0.24 9.65 10.15
CA SER A 202 0.91 9.68 11.08
C SER A 202 2.14 8.88 10.57
N ASP A 203 1.94 7.95 9.64
CA ASP A 203 2.99 7.21 8.96
C ASP A 203 3.54 7.92 7.71
N GLY A 204 3.06 9.14 7.42
CA GLY A 204 3.43 9.93 6.25
C GLY A 204 2.70 9.56 4.96
N SER A 205 1.82 8.58 4.95
CA SER A 205 1.03 8.22 3.78
C SER A 205 -0.04 9.27 3.47
N MET A 206 -0.22 9.60 2.18
CA MET A 206 -1.21 10.56 1.71
C MET A 206 -2.63 10.03 1.91
N VAL A 207 -3.50 10.86 2.47
CA VAL A 207 -4.93 10.53 2.66
C VAL A 207 -5.69 10.71 1.35
N THR A 208 -6.57 9.77 1.05
CA THR A 208 -7.56 9.82 -0.04
C THR A 208 -8.95 9.48 0.49
N ASN A 209 -10.00 9.84 -0.27
CA ASN A 209 -11.38 9.60 0.13
C ASN A 209 -11.79 10.36 1.40
N TRP A 210 -12.68 9.79 2.20
CA TRP A 210 -13.21 10.39 3.40
C TRP A 210 -12.21 10.35 4.56
N SER A 211 -12.08 11.46 5.27
CA SER A 211 -11.28 11.56 6.49
C SER A 211 -11.98 12.41 7.54
N TYR A 212 -11.93 11.97 8.80
CA TYR A 212 -12.50 12.70 9.93
C TYR A 212 -11.38 13.30 10.78
N VAL A 213 -11.31 14.62 10.84
CA VAL A 213 -10.24 15.34 11.54
C VAL A 213 -10.84 16.49 12.36
N ASN A 214 -10.48 16.56 13.64
CA ASN A 214 -10.90 17.63 14.56
C ASN A 214 -12.40 17.92 14.52
N GLY A 215 -13.25 16.87 14.52
CA GLY A 215 -14.70 17.02 14.57
C GLY A 215 -15.37 17.23 13.20
N ASN A 216 -14.63 17.31 12.12
CA ASN A 216 -15.13 17.58 10.77
C ASN A 216 -14.76 16.45 9.80
N TRP A 217 -15.65 16.22 8.84
CA TRP A 217 -15.40 15.34 7.70
C TRP A 217 -14.82 16.14 6.53
N TYR A 218 -13.83 15.56 5.88
CA TYR A 218 -13.20 16.06 4.66
C TYR A 218 -13.22 14.97 3.58
N TYR A 219 -13.12 15.38 2.35
CA TYR A 219 -12.99 14.46 1.23
C TYR A 219 -11.81 14.82 0.35
N PHE A 220 -10.99 13.82 0.06
CA PHE A 220 -9.81 13.92 -0.78
C PHE A 220 -10.01 13.07 -2.04
N SER A 221 -9.71 13.63 -3.19
CA SER A 221 -9.72 12.87 -4.44
C SER A 221 -8.64 11.79 -4.46
N SER A 222 -8.64 10.95 -5.48
CA SER A 222 -7.66 9.87 -5.64
C SER A 222 -6.22 10.38 -5.80
N ASP A 223 -6.04 11.63 -6.21
CA ASP A 223 -4.76 12.34 -6.27
C ASP A 223 -4.39 13.05 -4.94
N GLY A 224 -5.19 12.87 -3.89
CA GLY A 224 -4.97 13.41 -2.55
C GLY A 224 -5.41 14.86 -2.34
N LEU A 225 -5.92 15.53 -3.38
CA LEU A 225 -6.34 16.93 -3.25
C LEU A 225 -7.64 17.04 -2.45
N MET A 226 -7.64 17.90 -1.42
CA MET A 226 -8.85 18.25 -0.65
C MET A 226 -9.91 18.87 -1.55
N ARG A 227 -11.14 18.36 -1.47
CA ARG A 227 -12.27 18.87 -2.26
C ARG A 227 -13.06 19.93 -1.52
N THR A 228 -13.56 20.91 -2.29
CA THR A 228 -14.45 21.99 -1.83
C THR A 228 -15.63 22.12 -2.78
N GLY A 229 -16.67 22.86 -2.33
CA GLY A 229 -17.90 23.03 -3.08
C GLY A 229 -18.74 21.75 -3.17
N TRP A 230 -19.65 21.71 -4.12
CA TRP A 230 -20.51 20.56 -4.36
C TRP A 230 -19.72 19.40 -4.98
N GLN A 231 -19.78 18.22 -4.34
CA GLN A 231 -19.14 17.00 -4.78
C GLN A 231 -20.16 15.84 -4.88
N TRP A 232 -20.09 15.09 -5.98
CA TRP A 232 -20.90 13.88 -6.19
C TRP A 232 -20.08 12.66 -5.78
N ILE A 233 -20.42 12.06 -4.63
CA ILE A 233 -19.65 10.97 -4.02
C ILE A 233 -20.60 9.84 -3.63
N GLY A 234 -20.36 8.65 -4.10
CA GLY A 234 -21.17 7.47 -3.76
C GLY A 234 -22.65 7.65 -4.07
N ASN A 235 -22.99 8.24 -5.22
CA ASN A 235 -24.37 8.56 -5.68
C ASN A 235 -25.13 9.55 -4.80
N LYS A 236 -24.42 10.42 -4.09
CA LYS A 236 -24.99 11.51 -3.28
C LYS A 236 -24.22 12.80 -3.49
N TRP A 237 -24.92 13.93 -3.36
CA TRP A 237 -24.29 15.23 -3.31
C TRP A 237 -23.91 15.59 -1.88
N TYR A 238 -22.70 16.16 -1.74
CA TYR A 238 -22.17 16.74 -0.51
C TYR A 238 -21.61 18.12 -0.81
N TYR A 239 -21.56 18.98 0.19
CA TYR A 239 -20.96 20.29 0.07
C TYR A 239 -19.81 20.43 1.08
N PHE A 240 -18.66 20.93 0.59
CA PHE A 240 -17.49 21.20 1.39
C PHE A 240 -17.17 22.69 1.32
N TYR A 241 -17.04 23.33 2.46
CA TYR A 241 -16.89 24.78 2.52
C TYR A 241 -15.64 25.26 1.77
N TYR A 242 -15.80 26.36 1.01
CA TYR A 242 -14.68 27.07 0.41
C TYR A 242 -13.89 27.85 1.46
N GLU A 243 -12.70 28.34 1.09
CA GLU A 243 -11.99 29.35 1.88
C GLU A 243 -12.82 30.64 1.90
N ASN A 244 -13.16 31.14 3.09
CA ASN A 244 -14.07 32.28 3.27
C ASN A 244 -15.47 32.09 2.67
N ASP A 245 -16.03 30.91 2.81
CA ASP A 245 -17.34 30.55 2.29
C ASP A 245 -18.44 31.48 2.88
N SER A 246 -19.35 31.98 2.01
CA SER A 246 -20.48 32.82 2.42
C SER A 246 -21.49 32.13 3.36
N HIS A 247 -21.51 30.78 3.37
CA HIS A 247 -22.34 30.01 4.27
C HIS A 247 -21.66 29.73 5.64
N GLY A 248 -20.43 30.26 5.84
CA GLY A 248 -19.63 29.98 7.02
C GLY A 248 -18.98 28.60 6.94
N GLY A 249 -18.56 28.08 8.10
CA GLY A 249 -17.95 26.74 8.22
C GLY A 249 -16.42 26.75 8.13
N VAL A 250 -15.85 25.60 8.42
CA VAL A 250 -14.39 25.40 8.37
C VAL A 250 -13.99 25.05 6.94
N TYR A 251 -12.98 25.71 6.40
CA TYR A 251 -12.47 25.45 5.04
C TYR A 251 -12.24 23.97 4.77
N GLY A 252 -12.82 23.45 3.70
CA GLY A 252 -12.75 22.05 3.29
C GLY A 252 -13.61 21.08 4.10
N ALA A 253 -14.21 21.52 5.22
CA ALA A 253 -15.08 20.67 6.02
C ALA A 253 -16.43 20.44 5.32
N MET A 254 -16.99 19.26 5.49
CA MET A 254 -18.30 18.88 4.99
C MET A 254 -19.40 19.63 5.75
N ALA A 255 -20.28 20.31 5.03
CA ALA A 255 -21.52 20.87 5.56
C ALA A 255 -22.50 19.75 5.92
N ARG A 256 -23.16 19.85 7.05
CA ARG A 256 -24.15 18.88 7.52
C ARG A 256 -25.23 19.52 8.37
N ALA A 257 -26.44 18.95 8.36
CA ALA A 257 -27.60 19.43 9.11
C ALA A 257 -27.86 20.92 8.90
N THR A 258 -27.66 21.42 7.67
CA THR A 258 -27.78 22.84 7.29
C THR A 258 -28.37 22.99 5.88
N SER A 259 -28.56 24.21 5.42
CA SER A 259 -28.98 24.52 4.04
C SER A 259 -27.88 25.28 3.31
N ILE A 260 -27.55 24.85 2.11
CA ILE A 260 -26.60 25.47 1.19
C ILE A 260 -27.35 25.82 -0.11
N ASP A 261 -27.39 27.07 -0.53
CA ASP A 261 -28.08 27.55 -1.75
C ASP A 261 -29.53 27.04 -1.88
N GLY A 262 -30.22 26.93 -0.74
CA GLY A 262 -31.59 26.40 -0.69
C GLY A 262 -31.71 24.89 -0.64
N TRP A 263 -30.61 24.16 -0.78
CA TRP A 263 -30.55 22.67 -0.67
C TRP A 263 -30.32 22.23 0.76
N GLN A 264 -31.22 21.39 1.28
CA GLN A 264 -31.09 20.82 2.62
C GLN A 264 -30.05 19.72 2.65
N LEU A 265 -29.12 19.79 3.62
CA LEU A 265 -28.14 18.73 3.90
C LEU A 265 -28.53 18.00 5.18
N GLN A 266 -28.46 16.66 5.14
CA GLN A 266 -28.76 15.77 6.26
C GLN A 266 -27.64 15.80 7.31
N THR A 267 -27.83 15.11 8.43
CA THR A 267 -26.81 14.96 9.48
C THR A 267 -25.57 14.18 9.01
N ASP A 268 -25.73 13.31 7.99
CA ASP A 268 -24.63 12.62 7.33
C ASP A 268 -23.94 13.47 6.23
N GLY A 269 -24.38 14.74 6.05
CA GLY A 269 -23.87 15.67 5.06
C GLY A 269 -24.44 15.50 3.66
N SER A 270 -25.16 14.44 3.35
CA SER A 270 -25.71 14.24 2.02
C SER A 270 -26.87 15.21 1.74
N MET A 271 -26.90 15.72 0.49
CA MET A 271 -28.00 16.57 0.03
C MET A 271 -29.31 15.79 0.01
N LEU A 272 -30.33 16.37 0.60
CA LEU A 272 -31.70 15.86 0.50
C LEU A 272 -32.26 16.26 -0.87
N THR A 273 -32.64 15.26 -1.68
CA THR A 273 -33.34 15.53 -2.94
C THR A 273 -34.82 15.92 -2.65
N ASP A 274 -35.47 16.68 -3.53
CA ASP A 274 -36.89 17.00 -3.36
C ASP A 274 -37.75 15.77 -3.08
N LYS A 275 -37.47 14.68 -3.80
CA LYS A 275 -38.20 13.43 -3.63
C LYS A 275 -37.90 12.77 -2.28
N GLN A 276 -36.69 12.84 -1.79
CA GLN A 276 -36.31 12.32 -0.50
C GLN A 276 -36.93 13.15 0.64
N ALA A 277 -37.00 14.48 0.46
CA ALA A 277 -37.71 15.37 1.38
C ALA A 277 -39.19 15.05 1.45
N GLU A 278 -39.87 14.86 0.31
CA GLU A 278 -41.26 14.41 0.27
C GLU A 278 -41.47 13.11 1.00
N MET A 279 -40.65 12.08 0.71
CA MET A 279 -40.74 10.79 1.36
C MET A 279 -40.48 10.89 2.87
N SER A 280 -39.54 11.73 3.29
CA SER A 280 -39.24 11.97 4.71
C SER A 280 -40.37 12.68 5.45
N GLN A 281 -41.02 13.64 4.81
CA GLN A 281 -42.22 14.25 5.36
C GLN A 281 -43.38 13.26 5.44
N MET A 282 -43.59 12.46 4.39
CA MET A 282 -44.60 11.39 4.38
C MET A 282 -44.37 10.39 5.51
N ALA A 283 -43.12 10.00 5.76
CA ALA A 283 -42.76 9.04 6.79
C ALA A 283 -43.31 9.44 8.17
N GLN A 284 -43.30 10.73 8.51
CA GLN A 284 -43.75 11.23 9.82
C GLN A 284 -45.21 10.91 10.14
N ALA A 285 -46.04 10.65 9.11
CA ALA A 285 -47.45 10.35 9.27
C ALA A 285 -47.75 8.84 9.51
N TYR A 286 -46.74 7.99 9.48
CA TYR A 286 -46.91 6.54 9.64
C TYR A 286 -46.35 6.03 10.96
N ASN A 287 -47.06 5.05 11.53
CA ASN A 287 -46.58 4.33 12.71
C ASN A 287 -46.04 2.95 12.28
N SER A 288 -44.98 2.50 12.93
CA SER A 288 -44.46 1.15 12.79
C SER A 288 -44.30 0.51 14.17
N ASN A 289 -44.56 -0.77 14.27
CA ASN A 289 -44.35 -1.53 15.53
C ASN A 289 -42.91 -1.90 15.77
N THR A 290 -41.99 -1.47 14.91
CA THR A 290 -40.54 -1.57 15.06
C THR A 290 -39.91 -0.18 14.98
N ASN A 291 -38.61 -0.11 15.27
CA ASN A 291 -37.84 1.11 15.10
C ASN A 291 -37.49 1.42 13.63
N TYR A 292 -38.13 0.76 12.67
CA TYR A 292 -37.90 0.92 11.24
C TYR A 292 -39.23 1.15 10.47
N LEU A 293 -39.11 1.90 9.37
CA LEU A 293 -40.14 2.14 8.38
C LEU A 293 -39.50 2.11 6.98
N ILE A 294 -40.11 1.41 6.01
CA ILE A 294 -39.67 1.43 4.62
C ILE A 294 -40.78 2.08 3.76
N LEU A 295 -40.40 3.07 2.98
CA LEU A 295 -41.24 3.64 1.93
C LEU A 295 -40.70 3.27 0.56
N VAL A 296 -41.62 2.88 -0.35
CA VAL A 296 -41.32 2.56 -1.75
C VAL A 296 -42.15 3.44 -2.65
N ASP A 297 -41.54 4.42 -3.30
CA ASP A 297 -42.19 5.18 -4.38
C ASP A 297 -42.00 4.46 -5.71
N ARG A 298 -43.06 3.85 -6.19
CA ARG A 298 -43.06 3.07 -7.44
C ARG A 298 -42.97 3.95 -8.68
N ALA A 299 -43.43 5.22 -8.61
CA ALA A 299 -43.36 6.16 -9.72
C ALA A 299 -41.95 6.74 -9.86
N ALA A 300 -41.33 7.11 -8.74
CA ALA A 300 -39.98 7.63 -8.70
C ALA A 300 -38.91 6.53 -8.70
N CYS A 301 -39.30 5.26 -8.57
CA CYS A 301 -38.39 4.10 -8.46
C CYS A 301 -37.39 4.25 -7.30
N LYS A 302 -37.88 4.71 -6.13
CA LYS A 302 -37.07 4.96 -4.93
C LYS A 302 -37.54 4.12 -3.75
N VAL A 303 -36.57 3.68 -2.95
CA VAL A 303 -36.79 3.08 -1.63
C VAL A 303 -36.09 3.96 -0.60
N ALA A 304 -36.81 4.34 0.44
CA ALA A 304 -36.27 5.04 1.60
C ALA A 304 -36.50 4.18 2.86
N VAL A 305 -35.45 4.04 3.68
CA VAL A 305 -35.54 3.39 4.99
C VAL A 305 -35.36 4.44 6.07
N TYR A 306 -36.19 4.36 7.09
CA TYR A 306 -36.19 5.24 8.24
C TYR A 306 -35.97 4.47 9.52
N ALA A 307 -35.22 5.04 10.44
CA ALA A 307 -35.10 4.60 11.82
C ALA A 307 -35.73 5.65 12.75
N GLY A 308 -36.40 5.19 13.81
CA GLY A 308 -37.05 6.11 14.76
C GLY A 308 -38.42 5.63 15.21
N ARG A 309 -39.37 6.55 15.26
CA ARG A 309 -40.77 6.33 15.68
C ARG A 309 -41.71 7.34 15.03
N PHE A 310 -43.02 7.14 15.18
CA PHE A 310 -44.02 8.07 14.70
C PHE A 310 -43.70 9.53 15.03
N GLY A 311 -43.76 10.39 14.02
CA GLY A 311 -43.45 11.82 14.12
C GLY A 311 -41.95 12.15 14.30
N ALA A 312 -41.08 11.15 14.38
CA ALA A 312 -39.63 11.34 14.56
C ALA A 312 -38.80 10.31 13.76
N TRP A 313 -39.19 10.10 12.50
CA TRP A 313 -38.48 9.20 11.58
C TRP A 313 -37.28 9.91 10.95
N ASN A 314 -36.11 9.33 11.10
CA ASN A 314 -34.89 9.77 10.45
C ASN A 314 -34.59 8.90 9.24
N ASN A 315 -34.41 9.50 8.07
CA ASN A 315 -33.99 8.75 6.89
C ASN A 315 -32.56 8.25 7.05
N ILE A 316 -32.39 6.93 6.97
CA ILE A 316 -31.08 6.29 7.10
C ILE A 316 -30.57 5.69 5.79
N MET A 317 -31.49 5.36 4.85
CA MET A 317 -31.16 4.85 3.53
C MET A 317 -32.10 5.42 2.47
N TYR A 318 -31.57 5.73 1.30
CA TYR A 318 -32.32 6.21 0.16
C TYR A 318 -31.70 5.68 -1.14
N TRP A 319 -32.42 4.81 -1.85
CA TRP A 319 -31.86 4.05 -2.97
C TRP A 319 -32.75 4.05 -4.19
N ASP A 320 -32.14 3.91 -5.35
CA ASP A 320 -32.86 3.48 -6.56
C ASP A 320 -33.32 2.06 -6.42
N CYS A 321 -34.51 1.79 -6.95
CA CYS A 321 -35.06 0.44 -7.08
C CYS A 321 -35.65 0.21 -8.47
N ALA A 322 -35.88 -1.04 -8.84
CA ALA A 322 -36.70 -1.39 -9.99
C ALA A 322 -37.97 -2.09 -9.52
N PRO A 323 -39.06 -1.32 -9.34
CA PRO A 323 -40.38 -1.90 -9.05
C PRO A 323 -40.97 -2.58 -10.27
N GLY A 324 -42.17 -3.17 -10.11
CA GLY A 324 -42.91 -3.79 -11.17
C GLY A 324 -43.22 -2.86 -12.34
N LYS A 325 -43.08 -3.37 -13.58
CA LYS A 325 -43.47 -2.66 -14.80
C LYS A 325 -44.99 -2.45 -14.81
N SER A 326 -45.49 -1.62 -15.73
CA SER A 326 -46.91 -1.25 -15.79
C SER A 326 -47.90 -2.45 -15.95
N SER A 327 -47.45 -3.53 -16.65
CA SER A 327 -48.20 -4.74 -16.84
C SER A 327 -48.21 -5.69 -15.64
N THR A 328 -47.24 -5.56 -14.73
CA THR A 328 -47.08 -6.35 -13.50
C THR A 328 -46.60 -5.45 -12.37
N PRO A 329 -47.46 -4.50 -11.90
CA PRO A 329 -47.02 -3.48 -10.95
C PRO A 329 -46.76 -4.10 -9.57
N THR A 330 -45.81 -3.53 -8.84
CA THR A 330 -45.70 -3.81 -7.42
C THR A 330 -46.97 -3.39 -6.71
N VAL A 331 -47.43 -4.23 -5.80
CA VAL A 331 -48.69 -4.00 -5.03
C VAL A 331 -48.61 -2.67 -4.26
N SER A 332 -49.73 -1.95 -4.15
CA SER A 332 -49.87 -0.75 -3.33
C SER A 332 -50.46 -1.09 -1.99
N GLY A 333 -49.97 -0.46 -0.94
CA GLY A 333 -50.54 -0.62 0.40
C GLY A 333 -49.47 -0.63 1.48
N THR A 334 -49.90 -1.03 2.66
CA THR A 334 -49.10 -1.16 3.86
C THR A 334 -48.95 -2.66 4.17
N PHE A 335 -47.73 -3.08 4.34
CA PHE A 335 -47.36 -4.48 4.48
C PHE A 335 -46.34 -4.67 5.62
N THR A 336 -46.14 -5.94 5.98
CA THR A 336 -45.16 -6.36 7.00
C THR A 336 -44.21 -7.41 6.43
N VAL A 337 -43.02 -7.54 6.97
CA VAL A 337 -42.08 -8.59 6.58
C VAL A 337 -42.64 -9.95 6.97
N GLN A 338 -42.78 -10.88 6.00
CA GLN A 338 -43.30 -12.21 6.18
C GLN A 338 -42.22 -13.28 6.25
N GLY A 339 -41.18 -13.16 5.42
CA GLY A 339 -40.10 -14.13 5.35
C GLY A 339 -38.85 -13.55 4.73
N LYS A 340 -37.75 -14.27 4.91
CA LYS A 340 -36.44 -13.92 4.37
C LYS A 340 -35.67 -15.16 3.93
N GLY A 341 -34.84 -15.03 2.92
CA GLY A 341 -33.95 -16.11 2.51
C GLY A 341 -32.76 -15.61 1.72
N TYR A 342 -31.74 -16.45 1.63
CA TYR A 342 -30.48 -16.11 0.99
C TYR A 342 -30.65 -15.86 -0.52
N TYR A 343 -31.40 -16.73 -1.22
CA TYR A 343 -31.71 -16.55 -2.63
C TYR A 343 -32.98 -17.30 -3.04
N PHE A 344 -33.47 -16.95 -4.22
CA PHE A 344 -34.42 -17.78 -5.00
C PHE A 344 -34.06 -17.72 -6.48
N ASP A 345 -34.45 -18.73 -7.23
CA ASP A 345 -34.21 -18.79 -8.66
C ASP A 345 -35.51 -18.46 -9.44
N SER A 346 -35.39 -17.70 -10.51
CA SER A 346 -36.46 -17.36 -11.44
C SER A 346 -35.98 -17.56 -12.87
N GLY A 347 -36.37 -18.65 -13.49
CA GLY A 347 -35.82 -19.06 -14.79
C GLY A 347 -34.32 -19.32 -14.73
N SER A 348 -33.54 -18.58 -15.51
CA SER A 348 -32.07 -18.61 -15.51
C SER A 348 -31.44 -17.68 -14.50
N ALA A 349 -32.21 -16.80 -13.87
CA ALA A 349 -31.72 -15.81 -12.93
C ALA A 349 -31.81 -16.30 -11.49
N ARG A 350 -30.83 -15.89 -10.70
CA ARG A 350 -30.79 -15.96 -9.23
C ARG A 350 -30.90 -14.57 -8.65
N CYS A 351 -31.77 -14.43 -7.63
CA CYS A 351 -32.02 -13.22 -6.90
C CYS A 351 -31.61 -13.44 -5.45
N TYR A 352 -30.63 -12.64 -4.96
CA TYR A 352 -30.08 -12.81 -3.62
C TYR A 352 -30.76 -11.93 -2.58
N TRP A 353 -30.68 -12.32 -1.31
CA TRP A 353 -31.06 -11.57 -0.12
C TRP A 353 -32.52 -11.11 -0.16
N TYR A 354 -33.44 -12.08 -0.40
CA TYR A 354 -34.84 -11.70 -0.48
C TYR A 354 -35.46 -11.44 0.90
N THR A 355 -36.31 -10.43 0.94
CA THR A 355 -37.19 -10.10 2.08
C THR A 355 -38.61 -9.99 1.55
N GLN A 356 -39.46 -10.94 1.92
CA GLN A 356 -40.83 -11.02 1.50
C GLN A 356 -41.69 -10.06 2.31
N PHE A 357 -42.56 -9.30 1.65
CA PHE A 357 -43.46 -8.37 2.32
C PHE A 357 -44.96 -8.62 2.02
N TYR A 358 -45.28 -9.30 0.91
CA TYR A 358 -46.65 -9.66 0.60
C TYR A 358 -46.73 -10.74 -0.49
N GLY A 359 -47.31 -11.91 -0.22
CA GLY A 359 -47.43 -13.00 -1.20
C GLY A 359 -46.12 -13.26 -1.93
N ASN A 360 -46.09 -13.08 -3.26
CA ASN A 360 -44.90 -13.24 -4.08
C ASN A 360 -44.12 -11.92 -4.29
N TYR A 361 -44.42 -10.88 -3.52
CA TYR A 361 -43.71 -9.58 -3.61
C TYR A 361 -42.57 -9.52 -2.61
N LEU A 362 -41.35 -9.32 -3.13
CA LEU A 362 -40.11 -9.39 -2.40
C LEU A 362 -39.25 -8.14 -2.67
N PHE A 363 -38.48 -7.69 -1.68
CA PHE A 363 -37.22 -7.02 -1.93
C PHE A 363 -36.17 -8.07 -2.25
N HIS A 364 -35.36 -7.88 -3.27
CA HIS A 364 -34.26 -8.77 -3.61
C HIS A 364 -33.21 -8.07 -4.47
N SER A 365 -32.06 -8.70 -4.67
CA SER A 365 -31.01 -8.15 -5.53
C SER A 365 -31.45 -8.00 -6.98
N VAL A 366 -30.71 -7.22 -7.76
CA VAL A 366 -30.65 -7.32 -9.22
C VAL A 366 -30.33 -8.76 -9.65
N LEU A 367 -30.46 -9.07 -10.95
CA LEU A 367 -30.45 -10.43 -11.46
C LEU A 367 -29.05 -10.96 -11.73
N TYR A 368 -28.73 -12.12 -11.23
CA TYR A 368 -27.49 -12.85 -11.48
C TYR A 368 -27.78 -14.19 -12.18
N SER A 369 -26.86 -14.68 -12.96
CA SER A 369 -26.95 -16.02 -13.56
C SER A 369 -26.85 -17.08 -12.47
N LYS A 370 -27.84 -17.99 -12.40
CA LYS A 370 -27.80 -19.11 -11.46
C LYS A 370 -26.73 -20.14 -11.79
N TYR A 371 -26.18 -20.12 -13.01
CA TYR A 371 -25.22 -21.11 -13.48
C TYR A 371 -23.76 -20.71 -13.17
N ASN A 372 -23.42 -19.41 -13.29
CA ASN A 372 -22.06 -18.94 -13.12
C ASN A 372 -21.90 -17.70 -12.21
N GLY A 373 -23.02 -17.22 -11.62
CA GLY A 373 -23.00 -16.08 -10.70
C GLY A 373 -22.75 -14.71 -11.35
N SER A 374 -22.64 -14.61 -12.69
CA SER A 374 -22.42 -13.33 -13.37
C SER A 374 -23.66 -12.43 -13.31
N LEU A 375 -23.46 -11.11 -13.29
CA LEU A 375 -24.54 -10.14 -13.35
C LEU A 375 -25.25 -10.23 -14.71
N MET A 376 -26.56 -10.49 -14.70
CA MET A 376 -27.39 -10.55 -15.90
C MET A 376 -28.13 -9.23 -16.19
N ASP A 377 -28.69 -8.61 -15.16
CA ASP A 377 -29.39 -7.31 -15.26
C ASP A 377 -29.24 -6.56 -13.96
N GLY A 378 -28.40 -5.52 -13.97
CA GLY A 378 -28.08 -4.65 -12.83
C GLY A 378 -28.90 -3.35 -12.76
N ARG A 379 -29.89 -3.16 -13.63
CA ARG A 379 -30.65 -1.91 -13.76
C ARG A 379 -31.60 -1.69 -12.58
N VAL A 380 -31.55 -0.49 -12.04
CA VAL A 380 -32.48 0.09 -11.07
C VAL A 380 -32.85 1.53 -11.52
N GLY A 381 -33.76 2.18 -10.85
CA GLY A 381 -34.24 3.52 -11.20
C GLY A 381 -35.31 3.55 -12.27
N ILE A 382 -35.73 2.39 -12.79
CA ILE A 382 -36.79 2.24 -13.79
C ILE A 382 -37.67 1.02 -13.45
N PRO A 383 -38.97 1.01 -13.82
CA PRO A 383 -39.86 -0.11 -13.52
C PRO A 383 -39.60 -1.27 -14.48
N LEU A 384 -39.01 -2.35 -14.00
CA LEU A 384 -38.54 -3.49 -14.79
C LEU A 384 -39.06 -4.84 -14.29
N SER A 385 -39.39 -4.96 -13.01
CA SER A 385 -39.67 -6.26 -12.40
C SER A 385 -41.08 -6.81 -12.79
N HIS A 386 -41.35 -8.04 -12.39
CA HIS A 386 -42.68 -8.67 -12.48
C HIS A 386 -43.50 -8.49 -11.18
N GLY A 387 -43.18 -7.41 -10.40
CA GLY A 387 -43.90 -7.07 -9.17
C GLY A 387 -42.99 -6.86 -7.97
N CYS A 388 -41.89 -7.56 -7.86
CA CYS A 388 -40.91 -7.39 -6.80
C CYS A 388 -40.24 -6.01 -6.85
N VAL A 389 -39.51 -5.66 -5.82
CA VAL A 389 -38.69 -4.47 -5.72
C VAL A 389 -37.22 -4.88 -5.78
N ARG A 390 -36.61 -4.74 -6.98
CA ARG A 390 -35.18 -5.03 -7.18
C ARG A 390 -34.32 -3.90 -6.62
N LEU A 391 -33.23 -4.27 -6.00
CA LEU A 391 -32.22 -3.38 -5.41
C LEU A 391 -30.82 -3.80 -5.86
N GLN A 392 -29.84 -2.93 -5.76
CA GLN A 392 -28.46 -3.36 -5.80
C GLN A 392 -28.21 -4.39 -4.68
N ILE A 393 -27.29 -5.32 -4.91
CA ILE A 393 -27.13 -6.50 -4.03
C ILE A 393 -26.85 -6.12 -2.57
N ASP A 394 -26.02 -5.09 -2.35
CA ASP A 394 -25.69 -4.62 -1.01
C ASP A 394 -26.89 -3.98 -0.30
N ASN A 395 -27.76 -3.30 -1.05
CA ASN A 395 -28.99 -2.69 -0.51
C ASN A 395 -30.04 -3.77 -0.15
N ALA A 396 -30.17 -4.80 -0.98
CA ALA A 396 -31.00 -5.96 -0.68
C ALA A 396 -30.48 -6.71 0.56
N LYS A 397 -29.16 -6.89 0.63
CA LYS A 397 -28.50 -7.51 1.78
C LYS A 397 -28.70 -6.68 3.05
N TRP A 398 -28.60 -5.36 2.95
CA TRP A 398 -28.81 -4.48 4.10
C TRP A 398 -30.24 -4.64 4.68
N ILE A 399 -31.29 -4.68 3.84
CA ILE A 399 -32.67 -4.95 4.27
C ILE A 399 -32.75 -6.34 4.92
N TYR A 400 -32.17 -7.33 4.29
CA TYR A 400 -32.16 -8.71 4.80
C TYR A 400 -31.53 -8.79 6.20
N ASP A 401 -30.38 -8.13 6.41
CA ASP A 401 -29.63 -8.22 7.67
C ASP A 401 -30.25 -7.39 8.80
N ASN A 402 -30.77 -6.19 8.49
CA ASN A 402 -31.08 -5.19 9.52
C ASN A 402 -32.59 -5.06 9.82
N ILE A 403 -33.47 -5.42 8.90
CA ILE A 403 -34.90 -5.26 9.11
C ILE A 403 -35.48 -6.52 9.80
N PRO A 404 -36.13 -6.37 10.96
CA PRO A 404 -36.66 -7.51 11.69
C PRO A 404 -37.74 -8.27 10.88
N SER A 405 -37.85 -9.59 11.07
CA SER A 405 -39.01 -10.39 10.61
C SER A 405 -40.16 -10.11 11.55
N SER A 406 -41.32 -9.71 11.03
CA SER A 406 -42.54 -9.31 11.69
C SER A 406 -42.66 -7.82 12.11
N TYR A 407 -43.85 -7.25 11.84
CA TYR A 407 -44.34 -5.91 12.27
C TYR A 407 -43.63 -4.67 11.74
N LEU A 408 -42.81 -4.75 10.69
CA LEU A 408 -42.34 -3.57 9.98
C LEU A 408 -43.46 -3.02 9.05
N LEU A 409 -43.69 -1.69 9.07
CA LEU A 409 -44.52 -1.07 8.06
C LEU A 409 -43.73 -0.87 6.76
N ILE A 410 -44.21 -1.46 5.68
CA ILE A 410 -43.73 -1.22 4.32
C ILE A 410 -44.86 -0.55 3.55
N LEU A 411 -44.70 0.70 3.19
CA LEU A 411 -45.68 1.43 2.39
C LEU A 411 -45.20 1.46 0.93
N THR A 412 -45.96 0.91 0.03
CA THR A 412 -45.77 1.06 -1.40
C THR A 412 -46.84 1.94 -1.99
N TYR A 413 -46.47 2.99 -2.69
CA TYR A 413 -47.41 3.95 -3.27
C TYR A 413 -47.00 4.36 -4.68
N LYS A 414 -47.96 4.91 -5.45
CA LYS A 414 -47.74 5.61 -6.71
C LYS A 414 -48.36 6.97 -6.58
N LYS A 415 -47.54 8.01 -6.48
CA LYS A 415 -48.01 9.39 -6.37
C LYS A 415 -48.70 9.78 -7.69
N LYS A 416 -49.92 10.27 -7.64
CA LYS A 416 -50.45 11.15 -8.68
C LYS A 416 -49.76 12.50 -8.49
N SER A 417 -49.28 13.12 -9.56
CA SER A 417 -48.63 14.45 -9.49
C SER A 417 -49.43 15.42 -8.63
N LEU A 418 -48.75 16.11 -7.72
CA LEU A 418 -49.33 17.20 -6.90
C LEU A 418 -49.66 18.46 -7.76
N SER A 419 -50.42 18.29 -8.84
CA SER A 419 -50.88 19.45 -9.63
C SER A 419 -52.27 19.95 -9.23
N TYR A 420 -52.78 19.61 -8.03
CA TYR A 420 -54.05 20.14 -7.54
C TYR A 420 -54.02 20.34 -6.02
N PHE A 421 -53.25 21.29 -5.52
CA PHE A 421 -53.52 22.04 -4.29
C PHE A 421 -52.57 23.27 -4.27
N LEU A 422 -52.97 24.25 -5.07
CA LEU A 422 -52.74 25.67 -4.84
C LEU A 422 -54.10 26.36 -4.76
#